data_6585d315542112c494c36329e371b7cb
#
_entry.id   6585d315542112c494c36329e371b7cb
#
_cell.length_a   1.000
_cell.length_b   1.000
_cell.length_c   1.000
_cell.angle_alpha   90.00
_cell.angle_beta   90.00
_cell.angle_gamma   90.00
#
_symmetry.space_group_name_H-M   'P 1'
#
loop_
_entity.id
_entity.type
_entity.pdbx_description
1 polymer ?
#
loop_
_entity_poly.entity_id
_entity_poly.type
_entity_poly.pdbx_seq_one_letter_code
_entity_poly.pdbx_strand_id
1 'polypeptide(L)'
;MTRALALANPGDGTVTVYVAKAGGAASSGEAAAVQTYVESQNPITDALTVLPATAVVVDIAATIEVRAANDSTANRTLATDALSAYFAGLAIGDDVDLGAIYAAIRQSSGVIDVDVSAPSADTSVGASQVATLGTVTLTWTAV
;
A
#
# COMPACT_ATOMS: atom_id res chain seq x y z
N MET A 1 7.79 -12.60 -3.15
CA MET A 1 6.45 -11.96 -3.20
C MET A 1 5.87 -11.93 -1.80
N THR A 2 5.36 -10.81 -1.39
CA THR A 2 4.78 -10.66 -0.06
C THR A 2 3.26 -10.66 -0.06
N ARG A 3 2.64 -10.42 -1.20
CA ARG A 3 1.18 -10.38 -1.34
C ARG A 3 0.75 -11.08 -2.62
N ALA A 4 -0.32 -11.86 -2.53
CA ALA A 4 -0.94 -12.50 -3.68
C ALA A 4 -2.45 -12.58 -3.48
N LEU A 5 -3.20 -12.44 -4.55
CA LEU A 5 -4.64 -12.61 -4.59
C LEU A 5 -5.01 -13.46 -5.79
N ALA A 6 -5.70 -14.58 -5.56
CA ALA A 6 -6.21 -15.44 -6.60
C ALA A 6 -7.68 -15.10 -6.89
N LEU A 7 -7.99 -14.84 -8.14
CA LEU A 7 -9.35 -14.60 -8.62
C LEU A 7 -9.76 -15.69 -9.59
N ALA A 8 -10.81 -16.41 -9.25
CA ALA A 8 -11.43 -17.35 -10.17
C ALA A 8 -12.22 -16.60 -11.24
N ASN A 9 -12.07 -17.00 -12.49
CA ASN A 9 -12.82 -16.44 -13.60
C ASN A 9 -14.08 -17.29 -13.83
N PRO A 10 -15.27 -16.81 -13.41
CA PRO A 10 -16.50 -17.59 -13.57
C PRO A 10 -16.81 -17.88 -15.04
N GLY A 11 -17.03 -19.13 -15.38
CA GLY A 11 -17.49 -19.55 -16.68
C GLY A 11 -16.43 -20.12 -17.63
N ASP A 12 -15.13 -19.92 -17.38
CA ASP A 12 -14.09 -20.49 -18.25
C ASP A 12 -13.13 -21.48 -17.54
N GLY A 13 -13.25 -21.63 -16.22
CA GLY A 13 -12.43 -22.56 -15.43
C GLY A 13 -10.99 -22.11 -15.24
N THR A 14 -10.67 -20.83 -15.51
CA THR A 14 -9.34 -20.29 -15.33
C THR A 14 -9.19 -19.57 -13.98
N VAL A 15 -7.96 -19.46 -13.49
CA VAL A 15 -7.64 -18.71 -12.27
C VAL A 15 -6.52 -17.71 -12.60
N THR A 16 -6.73 -16.46 -12.24
CA THR A 16 -5.69 -15.42 -12.32
C THR A 16 -5.19 -15.09 -10.93
N VAL A 17 -3.87 -15.15 -10.74
CA VAL A 17 -3.22 -14.79 -9.49
C VAL A 17 -2.49 -13.45 -9.69
N TYR A 18 -2.88 -12.46 -8.92
CA TYR A 18 -2.19 -11.18 -8.87
C TYR A 18 -1.14 -11.20 -7.77
N VAL A 19 0.04 -10.70 -8.04
CA VAL A 19 1.16 -10.67 -7.10
C VAL A 19 1.68 -9.26 -6.90
N ALA A 20 2.09 -8.97 -5.68
CA ALA A 20 2.71 -7.70 -5.31
C ALA A 20 3.81 -7.94 -4.29
N LYS A 21 4.74 -7.00 -4.18
CA LYS A 21 5.80 -6.99 -3.17
C LYS A 21 5.55 -5.93 -2.11
N ALA A 22 6.31 -5.98 -1.04
CA ALA A 22 6.25 -4.95 0.00
C ALA A 22 6.53 -3.57 -0.62
N GLY A 23 5.63 -2.63 -0.36
CA GLY A 23 5.76 -1.26 -0.85
C GLY A 23 5.35 -1.03 -2.30
N GLY A 24 4.86 -2.05 -3.04
CA GLY A 24 4.40 -1.78 -4.39
C GLY A 24 4.02 -2.98 -5.25
N ALA A 25 3.81 -2.71 -6.53
CA ALA A 25 3.54 -3.73 -7.52
C ALA A 25 4.79 -4.58 -7.79
N ALA A 26 4.57 -5.83 -8.16
CA ALA A 26 5.63 -6.68 -8.70
C ALA A 26 5.94 -6.28 -10.15
N SER A 27 7.15 -6.55 -10.60
CA SER A 27 7.49 -6.44 -12.01
C SER A 27 6.94 -7.63 -12.81
N SER A 28 6.89 -7.49 -14.15
CA SER A 28 6.51 -8.58 -15.03
C SER A 28 7.46 -9.79 -14.91
N GLY A 29 8.76 -9.55 -14.71
CA GLY A 29 9.75 -10.61 -14.50
C GLY A 29 9.55 -11.35 -13.19
N GLU A 30 9.20 -10.66 -12.12
CA GLU A 30 8.87 -11.29 -10.83
C GLU A 30 7.59 -12.13 -10.93
N ALA A 31 6.56 -11.64 -11.61
CA ALA A 31 5.34 -12.39 -11.87
C ALA A 31 5.61 -13.64 -12.71
N ALA A 32 6.45 -13.53 -13.75
CA ALA A 32 6.87 -14.68 -14.58
C ALA A 32 7.63 -15.73 -13.78
N ALA A 33 8.48 -15.32 -12.84
CA ALA A 33 9.20 -16.27 -11.96
C ALA A 33 8.23 -17.02 -11.04
N VAL A 34 7.21 -16.34 -10.51
CA VAL A 34 6.15 -16.97 -9.72
C VAL A 34 5.34 -17.93 -10.56
N GLN A 35 4.99 -17.54 -11.80
CA GLN A 35 4.28 -18.39 -12.77
C GLN A 35 5.04 -19.71 -12.97
N THR A 36 6.32 -19.63 -13.29
CA THR A 36 7.17 -20.80 -13.52
C THR A 36 7.24 -21.70 -12.29
N TYR A 37 7.38 -21.10 -11.10
CA TYR A 37 7.42 -21.87 -9.85
C TYR A 37 6.11 -22.61 -9.60
N VAL A 38 4.97 -21.92 -9.72
CA VAL A 38 3.66 -22.51 -9.49
C VAL A 38 3.37 -23.63 -10.49
N GLU A 39 3.70 -23.43 -11.76
CA GLU A 39 3.55 -24.45 -12.79
C GLU A 39 4.37 -25.71 -12.50
N SER A 40 5.56 -25.53 -11.92
CA SER A 40 6.42 -26.65 -11.52
C SER A 40 5.86 -27.46 -10.35
N GLN A 41 5.02 -26.86 -9.51
CA GLN A 41 4.43 -27.49 -8.33
C GLN A 41 3.02 -28.04 -8.59
N ASN A 42 2.37 -27.61 -9.64
CA ASN A 42 1.00 -28.00 -9.98
C ASN A 42 0.99 -28.76 -11.31
N PRO A 43 1.02 -30.11 -11.29
CA PRO A 43 1.05 -30.92 -12.51
C PRO A 43 -0.30 -31.01 -13.22
N ILE A 44 -1.35 -30.39 -12.69
CA ILE A 44 -2.70 -30.46 -13.22
C ILE A 44 -3.01 -29.21 -14.02
N THR A 45 -3.52 -29.37 -15.14
CA THR A 45 -3.93 -28.59 -16.28
C THR A 45 -4.95 -27.46 -16.02
N ASP A 46 -5.01 -26.93 -14.83
CA ASP A 46 -5.80 -25.71 -14.62
C ASP A 46 -5.08 -24.52 -15.25
N ALA A 47 -5.78 -23.77 -16.08
CA ALA A 47 -5.22 -22.58 -16.72
C ALA A 47 -5.00 -21.50 -15.65
N LEU A 48 -3.80 -21.51 -15.07
CA LEU A 48 -3.36 -20.56 -14.07
C LEU A 48 -2.50 -19.47 -14.73
N THR A 49 -2.86 -18.23 -14.54
CA THR A 49 -2.07 -17.08 -15.00
C THR A 49 -1.63 -16.24 -13.80
N VAL A 50 -0.35 -15.92 -13.73
CA VAL A 50 0.20 -15.02 -12.71
C VAL A 50 0.52 -13.66 -13.35
N LEU A 51 -0.09 -12.62 -12.82
CA LEU A 51 0.09 -11.24 -13.29
C LEU A 51 0.54 -10.33 -12.14
N PRO A 52 1.36 -9.30 -12.43
CA PRO A 52 1.64 -8.28 -11.43
C PRO A 52 0.37 -7.45 -11.18
N ALA A 53 0.08 -7.15 -9.91
CA ALA A 53 -0.95 -6.19 -9.57
C ALA A 53 -0.57 -4.80 -10.07
N THR A 54 -1.55 -4.03 -10.53
CA THR A 54 -1.33 -2.66 -10.98
C THR A 54 -1.21 -1.73 -9.77
N ALA A 55 -0.20 -0.86 -9.76
CA ALA A 55 -0.03 0.09 -8.68
C ALA A 55 -1.05 1.24 -8.76
N VAL A 56 -1.67 1.56 -7.63
CA VAL A 56 -2.41 2.80 -7.42
C VAL A 56 -1.56 3.68 -6.51
N VAL A 57 -0.92 4.69 -7.09
CA VAL A 57 -0.03 5.58 -6.35
C VAL A 57 -0.85 6.61 -5.59
N VAL A 58 -0.63 6.69 -4.28
CA VAL A 58 -1.31 7.65 -3.40
C VAL A 58 -0.28 8.60 -2.82
N ASP A 59 -0.39 9.87 -3.19
CA ASP A 59 0.44 10.94 -2.62
C ASP A 59 -0.21 11.46 -1.35
N ILE A 60 0.60 11.70 -0.34
CA ILE A 60 0.16 12.20 0.95
C ILE A 60 0.66 13.64 1.12
N ALA A 61 -0.25 14.54 1.42
CA ALA A 61 0.06 15.90 1.82
C ALA A 61 -0.73 16.26 3.08
N ALA A 62 -0.04 16.69 4.11
CA ALA A 62 -0.66 17.04 5.37
C ALA A 62 0.08 18.19 6.07
N THR A 63 -0.67 18.97 6.84
CA THR A 63 -0.13 19.96 7.77
C THR A 63 -0.33 19.44 9.18
N ILE A 64 0.73 19.47 9.99
CA ILE A 64 0.75 18.88 11.32
C ILE A 64 1.20 19.93 12.32
N GLU A 65 0.37 20.17 13.34
CA GLU A 65 0.76 20.95 14.50
C GLU A 65 1.31 20.03 15.59
N VAL A 66 2.52 20.32 16.04
CA VAL A 66 3.22 19.52 17.05
C VAL A 66 3.72 20.44 18.17
N ARG A 67 3.72 19.91 19.40
CA ARG A 67 4.31 20.65 20.53
C ARG A 67 5.79 20.91 20.28
N ALA A 68 6.24 22.14 20.52
CA ALA A 68 7.65 22.53 20.27
C ALA A 68 8.66 21.61 20.97
N ALA A 69 8.33 21.11 22.16
CA ALA A 69 9.16 20.15 22.88
C ALA A 69 9.32 18.80 22.20
N ASN A 70 8.40 18.45 21.31
CA ASN A 70 8.38 17.17 20.56
C ASN A 70 8.81 17.35 19.10
N ASP A 71 9.09 18.58 18.66
CA ASP A 71 9.47 18.84 17.27
C ASP A 71 10.95 18.48 17.04
N SER A 72 11.16 17.25 16.62
CA SER A 72 12.48 16.71 16.30
C SER A 72 12.42 15.88 15.02
N THR A 73 13.55 15.75 14.33
CA THR A 73 13.66 14.90 13.14
C THR A 73 13.26 13.46 13.43
N ALA A 74 13.69 12.92 14.57
CA ALA A 74 13.35 11.56 14.97
C ALA A 74 11.83 11.38 15.13
N ASN A 75 11.15 12.36 15.73
CA ASN A 75 9.71 12.31 15.93
C ASN A 75 8.94 12.45 14.61
N ARG A 76 9.41 13.32 13.71
CA ARG A 76 8.82 13.47 12.36
C ARG A 76 8.96 12.19 11.54
N THR A 77 10.08 11.49 11.68
CA THR A 77 10.33 10.21 11.00
C THR A 77 9.33 9.14 11.41
N LEU A 78 8.84 9.14 12.64
CA LEU A 78 7.82 8.19 13.10
C LEU A 78 6.54 8.25 12.26
N ALA A 79 6.10 9.45 11.87
CA ALA A 79 4.94 9.60 10.99
C ALA A 79 5.19 9.02 9.60
N THR A 80 6.33 9.30 9.02
CA THR A 80 6.71 8.79 7.68
C THR A 80 6.85 7.28 7.70
N ASP A 81 7.50 6.73 8.71
CA ASP A 81 7.67 5.28 8.86
C ASP A 81 6.34 4.57 9.08
N ALA A 82 5.44 5.17 9.86
CA ALA A 82 4.10 4.63 10.08
C ALA A 82 3.26 4.63 8.80
N LEU A 83 3.36 5.67 7.97
CA LEU A 83 2.72 5.70 6.65
C LEU A 83 3.27 4.61 5.73
N SER A 84 4.59 4.46 5.67
CA SER A 84 5.23 3.41 4.87
C SER A 84 4.81 2.00 5.32
N ALA A 85 4.74 1.77 6.63
CA ALA A 85 4.29 0.50 7.20
C ALA A 85 2.82 0.22 6.88
N TYR A 86 1.96 1.23 6.94
CA TYR A 86 0.54 1.09 6.60
C TYR A 86 0.36 0.64 5.15
N PHE A 87 1.01 1.34 4.20
CA PHE A 87 0.92 0.97 2.78
C PHE A 87 1.53 -0.39 2.48
N ALA A 88 2.63 -0.74 3.12
CA ALA A 88 3.25 -2.06 2.96
C ALA A 88 2.36 -3.20 3.49
N GLY A 89 1.50 -2.93 4.45
CA GLY A 89 0.57 -3.89 5.03
C GLY A 89 -0.74 -4.07 4.25
N LEU A 90 -1.05 -3.18 3.29
CA LEU A 90 -2.27 -3.29 2.49
C LEU A 90 -2.18 -4.49 1.53
N ALA A 91 -3.24 -5.27 1.48
CA ALA A 91 -3.37 -6.37 0.53
C ALA A 91 -3.77 -5.85 -0.86
N ILE A 92 -3.63 -6.71 -1.87
CA ILE A 92 -4.16 -6.44 -3.21
C ILE A 92 -5.68 -6.31 -3.12
N GLY A 93 -6.23 -5.23 -3.65
CA GLY A 93 -7.65 -4.92 -3.60
C GLY A 93 -8.11 -4.16 -2.36
N ASP A 94 -7.23 -3.92 -1.39
CA ASP A 94 -7.57 -3.12 -0.22
C ASP A 94 -7.60 -1.63 -0.55
N ASP A 95 -8.68 -0.98 -0.17
CA ASP A 95 -8.82 0.47 -0.27
C ASP A 95 -7.90 1.19 0.73
N VAL A 96 -7.55 2.42 0.41
CA VAL A 96 -6.79 3.29 1.31
C VAL A 96 -7.76 4.08 2.17
N ASP A 97 -7.74 3.83 3.46
CA ASP A 97 -8.60 4.50 4.44
C ASP A 97 -7.93 5.80 4.92
N LEU A 98 -8.61 6.92 4.72
CA LEU A 98 -8.15 8.22 5.19
C LEU A 98 -7.96 8.26 6.72
N GLY A 99 -8.83 7.59 7.46
CA GLY A 99 -8.72 7.46 8.92
C GLY A 99 -7.43 6.77 9.35
N ALA A 100 -6.98 5.77 8.60
CA ALA A 100 -5.71 5.09 8.87
C ALA A 100 -4.50 5.99 8.59
N ILE A 101 -4.59 6.89 7.62
CA ILE A 101 -3.54 7.90 7.35
C ILE A 101 -3.42 8.86 8.53
N TYR A 102 -4.54 9.36 9.05
CA TYR A 102 -4.55 10.18 10.27
C TYR A 102 -3.93 9.44 11.46
N ALA A 103 -4.31 8.18 11.66
CA ALA A 103 -3.76 7.35 12.74
C ALA A 103 -2.25 7.14 12.61
N ALA A 104 -1.75 6.93 11.40
CA ALA A 104 -0.31 6.77 11.13
C ALA A 104 0.46 8.04 11.47
N ILE A 105 -0.03 9.21 11.07
CA ILE A 105 0.62 10.49 11.37
C ILE A 105 0.63 10.75 12.89
N ARG A 106 -0.42 10.36 13.59
CA ARG A 106 -0.54 10.50 15.05
C ARG A 106 0.35 9.54 15.86
N GLN A 107 1.12 8.66 15.19
CA GLN A 107 2.17 7.88 15.86
C GLN A 107 3.31 8.78 16.39
N SER A 108 3.49 9.96 15.80
CA SER A 108 4.41 10.96 16.32
C SER A 108 3.93 11.53 17.64
N SER A 109 4.84 11.69 18.60
CA SER A 109 4.52 12.23 19.92
C SER A 109 4.24 13.74 19.85
N GLY A 110 3.29 14.19 20.67
CA GLY A 110 3.00 15.62 20.83
C GLY A 110 2.24 16.25 19.68
N VAL A 111 1.70 15.47 18.77
CA VAL A 111 0.82 15.94 17.70
C VAL A 111 -0.47 16.49 18.29
N ILE A 112 -0.77 17.74 18.00
CA ILE A 112 -1.94 18.46 18.47
C ILE A 112 -3.05 18.37 17.45
N ASP A 113 -2.73 18.68 16.17
CA ASP A 113 -3.67 18.65 15.08
C ASP A 113 -3.03 18.12 13.81
N VAL A 114 -3.85 17.52 12.96
CA VAL A 114 -3.46 16.97 11.65
C VAL A 114 -4.54 17.34 10.65
N ASP A 115 -4.14 18.00 9.58
CA ASP A 115 -4.99 18.28 8.43
C ASP A 115 -4.40 17.63 7.19
N VAL A 116 -5.05 16.57 6.71
CA VAL A 116 -4.65 15.86 5.49
C VAL A 116 -5.37 16.46 4.30
N SER A 117 -4.62 17.15 3.45
CA SER A 117 -5.16 17.77 2.23
C SER A 117 -5.18 16.82 1.02
N ALA A 118 -4.33 15.79 1.02
CA ALA A 118 -4.34 14.73 0.02
C ALA A 118 -3.95 13.38 0.65
N PRO A 119 -4.69 12.31 0.38
CA PRO A 119 -5.97 12.29 -0.33
C PRO A 119 -7.07 12.99 0.46
N SER A 120 -8.08 13.52 -0.22
CA SER A 120 -9.21 14.23 0.43
C SER A 120 -10.31 13.31 0.93
N ALA A 121 -10.24 12.03 0.57
CA ALA A 121 -11.18 10.97 0.94
C ALA A 121 -10.50 9.61 0.83
N ASP A 122 -11.20 8.55 1.22
CA ASP A 122 -10.75 7.19 0.98
C ASP A 122 -10.47 6.96 -0.51
N THR A 123 -9.41 6.22 -0.81
CA THR A 123 -9.03 5.89 -2.18
C THR A 123 -9.44 4.46 -2.49
N SER A 124 -10.33 4.30 -3.47
CA SER A 124 -10.74 2.97 -3.91
C SER A 124 -9.65 2.28 -4.73
N VAL A 125 -9.44 1.02 -4.44
CA VAL A 125 -8.44 0.17 -5.09
C VAL A 125 -9.15 -1.05 -5.69
N GLY A 126 -8.97 -1.26 -7.00
CA GLY A 126 -9.59 -2.39 -7.70
C GLY A 126 -9.01 -3.74 -7.27
N ALA A 127 -9.76 -4.82 -7.54
CA ALA A 127 -9.40 -6.18 -7.12
C ALA A 127 -8.06 -6.69 -7.69
N SER A 128 -7.58 -6.12 -8.79
CA SER A 128 -6.28 -6.43 -9.40
C SER A 128 -5.22 -5.37 -9.16
N GLN A 129 -5.50 -4.43 -8.27
CA GLN A 129 -4.63 -3.29 -7.98
C GLN A 129 -4.10 -3.38 -6.55
N VAL A 130 -2.98 -2.71 -6.31
CA VAL A 130 -2.39 -2.56 -4.99
C VAL A 130 -2.03 -1.10 -4.76
N ALA A 131 -2.43 -0.58 -3.61
CA ALA A 131 -2.06 0.78 -3.23
C ALA A 131 -0.57 0.87 -2.90
N THR A 132 0.07 1.93 -3.40
CA THR A 132 1.47 2.23 -3.12
C THR A 132 1.61 3.66 -2.62
N LEU A 133 2.51 3.86 -1.68
CA LEU A 133 2.82 5.20 -1.18
C LEU A 133 3.63 5.97 -2.23
N GLY A 134 3.10 7.12 -2.66
CA GLY A 134 3.78 8.04 -3.56
C GLY A 134 4.63 9.06 -2.81
N THR A 135 4.55 10.32 -3.22
CA THR A 135 5.26 11.42 -2.57
C THR A 135 4.58 11.77 -1.25
N VAL A 136 5.36 11.87 -0.17
CA VAL A 136 4.89 12.28 1.15
C VAL A 136 5.38 13.69 1.43
N THR A 137 4.46 14.62 1.56
CA THR A 137 4.74 16.02 1.90
C THR A 137 4.08 16.36 3.24
N LEU A 138 4.84 16.36 4.31
CA LEU A 138 4.38 16.71 5.64
C LEU A 138 4.96 18.06 6.05
N THR A 139 4.07 19.01 6.30
CA THR A 139 4.45 20.34 6.80
C THR A 139 4.24 20.38 8.31
N TRP A 140 5.30 20.61 9.06
CA TRP A 140 5.29 20.61 10.51
C TRP A 140 5.33 22.03 11.05
N THR A 141 4.43 22.32 11.96
CA THR A 141 4.37 23.62 12.66
C THR A 141 4.50 23.36 14.16
N ALA A 142 5.57 23.89 14.76
CA ALA A 142 5.77 23.82 16.21
C ALA A 142 4.92 24.89 16.92
N VAL A 143 4.20 24.48 17.91
CA VAL A 143 3.34 25.35 18.71
C VAL A 143 3.60 25.26 20.21
#